data_3fcccd0214f882ed589f23a0a332890d
#
_entry.id   3fcccd0214f882ed589f23a0a332890d
#
_cell.length_a   1.000
_cell.length_b   1.000
_cell.length_c   1.000
_cell.angle_alpha   90.00
_cell.angle_beta   90.00
_cell.angle_gamma   90.00
#
_symmetry.space_group_name_H-M   'P 1'
#
loop_
_entity.id
_entity.type
_entity.pdbx_description
1 polymer ?
#
loop_
_entity_poly.entity_id
_entity_poly.type
_entity_poly.pdbx_seq_one_letter_code
_entity_poly.pdbx_strand_id
1 'polypeptide(L)'
;MTDPTQGSRGLVLGGGGITGIAWETGLLHGLAEAGVDLTTADRIVGTSAGSIVGAQITSEVPGGLEELYRRQLLPPADLGDGGVALATIGLRVVGGFALSLLQSRGDLTRFGRILGRRAVRAAERGRTPSIEERYEQVAQRIGGLTWADRDLVVTAVDVATGELTCFGPRGDRPEVSLEDAVNASCAVPCVYPPIPIDGLAGTRTYIDGGVRSGSNADLMEGCSRVVAITPADRSVGPMRTAGQQLAALGVDHLVITPDEASTEAIGKNVLDPAARPPSARAGYAQAAAEVELIRDLWS
;
A
#
# COMPACT_ATOMS: atom_id res chain seq x y z
N MET A 1 4.59 18.48 22.04
CA MET A 1 4.63 17.57 23.21
C MET A 1 3.27 16.90 23.24
N THR A 2 3.19 15.64 22.82
CA THR A 2 1.97 14.81 22.93
C THR A 2 1.67 14.58 24.40
N ASP A 3 0.41 14.70 24.77
CA ASP A 3 -0.08 14.39 26.12
C ASP A 3 0.26 12.92 26.42
N PRO A 4 1.05 12.63 27.48
CA PRO A 4 1.43 11.24 27.81
C PRO A 4 0.25 10.35 28.24
N THR A 5 -0.96 10.89 28.31
CA THR A 5 -2.21 10.17 28.61
C THR A 5 -2.96 9.71 27.34
N GLN A 6 -2.63 10.26 26.17
CA GLN A 6 -3.16 9.80 24.88
C GLN A 6 -2.19 8.77 24.30
N GLY A 7 -2.63 7.52 24.24
CA GLY A 7 -1.87 6.45 23.63
C GLY A 7 -1.61 6.71 22.13
N SER A 8 -0.51 6.14 21.59
CA SER A 8 -0.08 6.30 20.20
C SER A 8 -1.13 5.77 19.21
N ARG A 9 -1.44 6.57 18.17
CA ARG A 9 -2.42 6.28 17.11
C ARG A 9 -1.74 5.77 15.85
N GLY A 10 -2.21 4.65 15.33
CA GLY A 10 -1.68 4.03 14.12
C GLY A 10 -2.67 4.08 12.95
N LEU A 11 -2.15 4.31 11.74
CA LEU A 11 -2.90 4.20 10.49
C LEU A 11 -2.24 3.16 9.59
N VAL A 12 -2.98 2.11 9.23
CA VAL A 12 -2.56 1.13 8.23
C VAL A 12 -3.25 1.43 6.91
N LEU A 13 -2.46 1.52 5.83
CA LEU A 13 -2.90 1.70 4.46
C LEU A 13 -2.50 0.46 3.65
N GLY A 14 -3.48 -0.27 3.15
CA GLY A 14 -3.30 -1.57 2.54
C GLY A 14 -2.94 -1.51 1.06
N GLY A 15 -2.63 -2.69 0.50
CA GLY A 15 -2.44 -2.87 -0.93
C GLY A 15 -3.78 -2.91 -1.67
N GLY A 16 -3.85 -2.31 -2.85
CA GLY A 16 -5.10 -2.26 -3.63
C GLY A 16 -4.94 -1.75 -5.06
N GLY A 17 -3.71 -1.60 -5.55
CA GLY A 17 -3.44 -1.10 -6.90
C GLY A 17 -3.92 0.34 -7.12
N ILE A 18 -4.19 0.69 -8.38
CA ILE A 18 -4.62 2.05 -8.77
C ILE A 18 -5.97 2.40 -8.13
N THR A 19 -6.90 1.48 -8.12
CA THR A 19 -8.23 1.69 -7.53
C THR A 19 -8.18 1.76 -6.00
N GLY A 20 -7.24 1.04 -5.38
CA GLY A 20 -6.97 1.12 -3.94
C GLY A 20 -6.47 2.50 -3.53
N ILE A 21 -5.47 3.06 -4.25
CA ILE A 21 -5.01 4.45 -4.03
C ILE A 21 -6.20 5.42 -4.06
N ALA A 22 -7.05 5.29 -5.07
CA ALA A 22 -8.17 6.19 -5.26
C ALA A 22 -9.22 6.07 -4.15
N TRP A 23 -9.58 4.84 -3.78
CA TRP A 23 -10.56 4.57 -2.73
C TRP A 23 -10.04 5.02 -1.35
N GLU A 24 -8.79 4.70 -0.99
CA GLU A 24 -8.16 5.16 0.26
C GLU A 24 -8.12 6.68 0.34
N THR A 25 -7.71 7.36 -0.75
CA THR A 25 -7.67 8.82 -0.81
C THR A 25 -9.05 9.43 -0.65
N GLY A 26 -10.06 8.87 -1.32
CA GLY A 26 -11.45 9.32 -1.19
C GLY A 26 -11.99 9.16 0.22
N LEU A 27 -11.76 8.00 0.84
CA LEU A 27 -12.18 7.70 2.21
C LEU A 27 -11.52 8.67 3.21
N LEU A 28 -10.20 8.85 3.13
CA LEU A 28 -9.46 9.78 4.00
C LEU A 28 -9.97 11.22 3.85
N HIS A 29 -10.24 11.67 2.63
CA HIS A 29 -10.76 13.00 2.38
C HIS A 29 -12.17 13.18 2.97
N GLY A 30 -13.08 12.24 2.74
CA GLY A 30 -14.43 12.30 3.30
C GLY A 30 -14.45 12.26 4.83
N LEU A 31 -13.57 11.47 5.45
CA LEU A 31 -13.41 11.44 6.91
C LEU A 31 -12.89 12.79 7.45
N ALA A 32 -11.89 13.39 6.79
CA ALA A 32 -11.34 14.68 7.20
C ALA A 32 -12.38 15.81 7.09
N GLU A 33 -13.19 15.85 6.03
CA GLU A 33 -14.31 16.81 5.90
C GLU A 33 -15.36 16.61 7.00
N ALA A 34 -15.58 15.38 7.45
CA ALA A 34 -16.46 15.09 8.58
C ALA A 34 -15.82 15.32 9.96
N GLY A 35 -14.61 15.88 10.00
CA GLY A 35 -13.88 16.25 11.23
C GLY A 35 -13.09 15.11 11.87
N VAL A 36 -12.81 14.03 11.13
CA VAL A 36 -11.97 12.92 11.57
C VAL A 36 -10.74 12.83 10.66
N ASP A 37 -9.64 13.47 11.07
CA ASP A 37 -8.39 13.49 10.30
C ASP A 37 -7.43 12.37 10.72
N LEU A 38 -7.42 11.29 9.96
CA LEU A 38 -6.51 10.16 10.16
C LEU A 38 -5.08 10.43 9.70
N THR A 39 -4.85 11.49 8.92
CA THR A 39 -3.49 11.85 8.48
C THR A 39 -2.61 12.29 9.63
N THR A 40 -3.20 12.59 10.79
CA THR A 40 -2.50 12.98 12.02
C THR A 40 -1.98 11.79 12.85
N ALA A 41 -2.09 10.55 12.34
CA ALA A 41 -1.56 9.36 12.99
C ALA A 41 -0.09 9.50 13.39
N ASP A 42 0.29 8.97 14.56
CA ASP A 42 1.66 8.98 15.06
C ASP A 42 2.57 8.03 14.26
N ARG A 43 2.01 6.87 13.82
CA ARG A 43 2.66 5.91 12.92
C ARG A 43 1.75 5.57 11.76
N ILE A 44 2.33 5.51 10.56
CA ILE A 44 1.63 5.09 9.33
C ILE A 44 2.39 3.92 8.73
N VAL A 45 1.69 2.83 8.42
CA VAL A 45 2.25 1.69 7.67
C VAL A 45 1.56 1.63 6.32
N GLY A 46 2.36 1.75 5.25
CA GLY A 46 1.88 1.69 3.87
C GLY A 46 2.42 0.46 3.13
N THR A 47 1.53 -0.28 2.47
CA THR A 47 1.86 -1.41 1.62
C THR A 47 1.35 -1.17 0.21
N SER A 48 2.22 -1.25 -0.82
CA SER A 48 1.80 -1.11 -2.22
C SER A 48 1.02 0.20 -2.47
N ALA A 49 -0.28 0.14 -2.81
CA ALA A 49 -1.15 1.31 -2.93
C ALA A 49 -1.04 2.24 -1.71
N GLY A 50 -1.13 1.66 -0.51
CA GLY A 50 -1.03 2.41 0.74
C GLY A 50 0.33 3.06 0.97
N SER A 51 1.42 2.58 0.34
CA SER A 51 2.71 3.26 0.40
C SER A 51 2.70 4.59 -0.37
N ILE A 52 1.99 4.65 -1.49
CA ILE A 52 1.79 5.88 -2.26
C ILE A 52 0.93 6.87 -1.48
N VAL A 53 -0.21 6.41 -0.94
CA VAL A 53 -1.10 7.27 -0.13
C VAL A 53 -0.37 7.75 1.12
N GLY A 54 0.35 6.86 1.82
CA GLY A 54 1.17 7.20 2.98
C GLY A 54 2.22 8.25 2.68
N ALA A 55 2.95 8.12 1.56
CA ALA A 55 3.91 9.12 1.10
C ALA A 55 3.24 10.48 0.86
N GLN A 56 2.07 10.49 0.22
CA GLN A 56 1.34 11.71 -0.10
C GLN A 56 0.81 12.44 1.14
N ILE A 57 0.24 11.72 2.11
CA ILE A 57 -0.37 12.33 3.30
C ILE A 57 0.65 12.70 4.39
N THR A 58 1.85 12.15 4.35
CA THR A 58 2.93 12.54 5.26
C THR A 58 3.76 13.69 4.73
N SER A 59 3.71 13.96 3.44
CA SER A 59 4.43 15.03 2.77
C SER A 59 3.56 16.29 2.65
N GLU A 60 4.19 17.45 2.56
CA GLU A 60 3.50 18.72 2.33
C GLU A 60 3.08 18.85 0.85
N VAL A 61 2.00 18.18 0.48
CA VAL A 61 1.41 18.33 -0.85
C VAL A 61 0.56 19.59 -0.89
N PRO A 62 0.81 20.54 -1.82
CA PRO A 62 -0.03 21.72 -1.96
C PRO A 62 -1.50 21.36 -2.16
N GLY A 63 -2.40 21.94 -1.36
CA GLY A 63 -3.84 21.63 -1.38
C GLY A 63 -4.25 20.39 -0.57
N GLY A 64 -3.30 19.67 0.05
CA GLY A 64 -3.55 18.57 0.96
C GLY A 64 -4.45 17.46 0.40
N LEU A 65 -5.29 16.87 1.26
CA LEU A 65 -6.20 15.77 0.89
C LEU A 65 -7.21 16.15 -0.21
N GLU A 66 -7.71 17.39 -0.22
CA GLU A 66 -8.65 17.86 -1.25
C GLU A 66 -8.01 17.77 -2.64
N GLU A 67 -6.78 18.27 -2.79
CA GLU A 67 -6.06 18.20 -4.06
C GLU A 67 -5.71 16.76 -4.44
N LEU A 68 -5.30 15.93 -3.48
CA LEU A 68 -5.05 14.51 -3.72
C LEU A 68 -6.31 13.80 -4.22
N TYR A 69 -7.46 14.06 -3.59
CA TYR A 69 -8.76 13.53 -4.03
C TYR A 69 -9.15 14.06 -5.41
N ARG A 70 -9.03 15.37 -5.64
CA ARG A 70 -9.32 15.98 -6.94
C ARG A 70 -8.51 15.34 -8.08
N ARG A 71 -7.23 15.03 -7.83
CA ARG A 71 -6.38 14.30 -8.79
C ARG A 71 -6.93 12.91 -9.10
N GLN A 72 -7.50 12.19 -8.12
CA GLN A 72 -8.09 10.87 -8.39
C GLN A 72 -9.33 10.95 -9.30
N LEU A 73 -9.99 12.11 -9.38
CA LEU A 73 -11.16 12.32 -10.23
C LEU A 73 -10.82 12.68 -11.68
N LEU A 74 -9.56 13.02 -11.98
CA LEU A 74 -9.14 13.38 -13.34
C LEU A 74 -9.25 12.18 -14.30
N PRO A 75 -9.49 12.40 -15.61
CA PRO A 75 -9.40 11.35 -16.60
C PRO A 75 -8.03 10.64 -16.59
N PRO A 76 -7.94 9.34 -16.92
CA PRO A 76 -6.67 8.61 -16.95
C PRO A 76 -5.57 9.26 -17.81
N ALA A 77 -5.95 9.85 -18.93
CA ALA A 77 -5.01 10.52 -19.83
C ALA A 77 -4.30 11.73 -19.20
N ASP A 78 -4.96 12.43 -18.28
CA ASP A 78 -4.43 13.64 -17.64
C ASP A 78 -3.41 13.34 -16.51
N LEU A 79 -3.32 12.08 -16.07
CA LEU A 79 -2.33 11.62 -15.11
C LEU A 79 -1.26 10.70 -15.71
N GLY A 80 -1.13 10.66 -17.04
CA GLY A 80 -0.18 9.79 -17.70
C GLY A 80 -0.55 8.30 -17.67
N ASP A 81 -1.67 7.93 -17.03
CA ASP A 81 -2.15 6.55 -16.96
C ASP A 81 -2.61 6.00 -18.33
N GLY A 82 -2.82 6.86 -19.32
CA GLY A 82 -3.25 6.47 -20.67
C GLY A 82 -2.23 5.66 -21.48
N GLY A 83 -0.97 5.63 -21.05
CA GLY A 83 0.09 4.79 -21.64
C GLY A 83 0.40 3.53 -20.87
N VAL A 84 -0.20 3.35 -19.68
CA VAL A 84 -0.10 2.10 -18.92
C VAL A 84 -0.90 1.05 -19.69
N ALA A 85 -0.21 0.24 -20.49
CA ALA A 85 -0.82 -0.97 -21.06
C ALA A 85 -1.53 -1.68 -19.92
N LEU A 86 -2.85 -1.93 -20.08
CA LEU A 86 -3.71 -2.55 -19.08
C LEU A 86 -2.98 -3.73 -18.43
N ALA A 87 -2.29 -3.47 -17.32
CA ALA A 87 -1.62 -4.49 -16.57
C ALA A 87 -2.72 -5.39 -15.99
N THR A 88 -3.08 -6.39 -16.75
CA THR A 88 -4.08 -7.36 -16.33
C THR A 88 -3.35 -8.41 -15.53
N ILE A 89 -3.80 -8.65 -14.31
CA ILE A 89 -3.36 -9.81 -13.53
C ILE A 89 -3.90 -11.06 -14.25
N GLY A 90 -3.19 -11.47 -15.29
CA GLY A 90 -3.60 -12.58 -16.14
C GLY A 90 -3.53 -13.93 -15.41
N LEU A 91 -4.24 -14.94 -15.95
CA LEU A 91 -4.29 -16.32 -15.41
C LEU A 91 -2.91 -16.91 -15.11
N ARG A 92 -1.86 -16.51 -15.86
CA ARG A 92 -0.47 -16.96 -15.61
C ARG A 92 0.10 -16.39 -14.30
N VAL A 93 -0.23 -15.14 -13.96
CA VAL A 93 0.21 -14.51 -12.69
C VAL A 93 -0.52 -15.18 -11.53
N VAL A 94 -1.83 -15.33 -11.64
CA VAL A 94 -2.67 -16.02 -10.63
C VAL A 94 -2.23 -17.48 -10.44
N GLY A 95 -2.03 -18.23 -11.52
CA GLY A 95 -1.53 -19.61 -11.47
C GLY A 95 -0.11 -19.71 -10.89
N GLY A 96 0.75 -18.75 -11.23
CA GLY A 96 2.11 -18.64 -10.67
C GLY A 96 2.10 -18.37 -9.18
N PHE A 97 1.21 -17.51 -8.71
CA PHE A 97 1.00 -17.21 -7.30
C PHE A 97 0.50 -18.45 -6.54
N ALA A 98 -0.57 -19.08 -7.02
CA ALA A 98 -1.15 -20.28 -6.42
C ALA A 98 -0.12 -21.42 -6.32
N LEU A 99 0.66 -21.66 -7.39
CA LEU A 99 1.70 -22.68 -7.38
C LEU A 99 2.83 -22.33 -6.40
N SER A 100 3.20 -21.05 -6.29
CA SER A 100 4.22 -20.61 -5.33
C SER A 100 3.74 -20.81 -3.89
N LEU A 101 2.45 -20.54 -3.63
CA LEU A 101 1.82 -20.76 -2.34
C LEU A 101 1.85 -22.26 -1.95
N LEU A 102 1.47 -23.14 -2.86
CA LEU A 102 1.56 -24.59 -2.64
C LEU A 102 3.00 -25.05 -2.35
N GLN A 103 3.96 -24.54 -3.12
CA GLN A 103 5.39 -24.87 -2.96
C GLN A 103 6.00 -24.34 -1.65
N SER A 104 5.42 -23.27 -1.09
CA SER A 104 5.88 -22.67 0.17
C SER A 104 5.56 -23.54 1.39
N ARG A 105 4.55 -24.41 1.31
CA ARG A 105 4.08 -25.26 2.40
C ARG A 105 3.70 -24.48 3.66
N GLY A 106 3.12 -23.31 3.48
CA GLY A 106 2.68 -22.42 4.58
C GLY A 106 3.77 -21.51 5.17
N ASP A 107 4.99 -21.53 4.64
CA ASP A 107 6.09 -20.65 5.03
C ASP A 107 6.10 -19.40 4.15
N LEU A 108 5.81 -18.23 4.75
CA LEU A 108 5.75 -16.93 4.05
C LEU A 108 7.11 -16.50 3.50
N THR A 109 8.18 -16.73 4.23
CA THR A 109 9.55 -16.39 3.80
C THR A 109 9.93 -17.21 2.57
N ARG A 110 9.63 -18.51 2.60
CA ARG A 110 9.81 -19.39 1.43
C ARG A 110 8.93 -18.98 0.26
N PHE A 111 7.69 -18.56 0.53
CA PHE A 111 6.79 -18.03 -0.49
C PHE A 111 7.37 -16.79 -1.17
N GLY A 112 7.83 -15.82 -0.39
CA GLY A 112 8.51 -14.60 -0.87
C GLY A 112 9.69 -14.94 -1.79
N ARG A 113 10.58 -15.84 -1.37
CA ARG A 113 11.73 -16.28 -2.20
C ARG A 113 11.32 -16.96 -3.51
N ILE A 114 10.29 -17.81 -3.47
CA ILE A 114 9.83 -18.50 -4.69
C ILE A 114 9.23 -17.49 -5.67
N LEU A 115 8.38 -16.61 -5.17
CA LEU A 115 7.70 -15.60 -5.98
C LEU A 115 8.67 -14.55 -6.50
N GLY A 116 9.61 -14.11 -5.67
CA GLY A 116 10.69 -13.19 -6.06
C GLY A 116 11.54 -13.73 -7.22
N ARG A 117 11.99 -14.97 -7.13
CA ARG A 117 12.71 -15.61 -8.25
C ARG A 117 11.89 -15.71 -9.54
N ARG A 118 10.56 -15.89 -9.43
CA ARG A 118 9.67 -15.87 -10.59
C ARG A 118 9.54 -14.46 -11.18
N ALA A 119 9.46 -13.45 -10.33
CA ALA A 119 9.41 -12.05 -10.75
C ALA A 119 10.69 -11.64 -11.49
N VAL A 120 11.87 -11.97 -10.96
CA VAL A 120 13.16 -11.71 -11.63
C VAL A 120 13.19 -12.38 -13.01
N ARG A 121 12.84 -13.66 -13.10
CA ARG A 121 12.80 -14.37 -14.40
C ARG A 121 11.76 -13.78 -15.37
N ALA A 122 10.69 -13.18 -14.88
CA ALA A 122 9.70 -12.52 -15.74
C ALA A 122 10.28 -11.23 -16.33
N ALA A 123 10.98 -10.43 -15.52
CA ALA A 123 11.67 -9.22 -15.95
C ALA A 123 12.79 -9.51 -16.95
N GLU A 124 13.68 -10.49 -16.65
CA GLU A 124 14.74 -10.94 -17.56
C GLU A 124 14.23 -11.39 -18.94
N ARG A 125 12.98 -11.84 -19.02
CA ARG A 125 12.32 -12.26 -20.26
C ARG A 125 11.51 -11.15 -20.92
N GLY A 126 11.62 -9.91 -20.46
CA GLY A 126 10.88 -8.77 -21.00
C GLY A 126 9.35 -8.89 -20.85
N ARG A 127 8.87 -9.53 -19.77
CA ARG A 127 7.44 -9.74 -19.52
C ARG A 127 6.84 -8.72 -18.56
N THR A 128 7.64 -7.77 -18.10
CA THR A 128 7.26 -6.62 -17.29
C THR A 128 7.72 -5.36 -18.00
N PRO A 129 7.20 -4.19 -17.64
CA PRO A 129 7.82 -2.91 -18.04
C PRO A 129 9.29 -2.86 -17.64
N SER A 130 10.05 -1.90 -18.19
CA SER A 130 11.40 -1.62 -17.72
C SER A 130 11.38 -0.99 -16.32
N ILE A 131 12.53 -0.96 -15.66
CA ILE A 131 12.67 -0.28 -14.36
C ILE A 131 12.44 1.21 -14.53
N GLU A 132 12.98 1.80 -15.57
CA GLU A 132 12.85 3.23 -15.92
C GLU A 132 11.38 3.61 -16.10
N GLU A 133 10.63 2.85 -16.92
CA GLU A 133 9.19 3.06 -17.11
C GLU A 133 8.43 2.96 -15.79
N ARG A 134 8.87 2.05 -14.89
CA ARG A 134 8.24 1.91 -13.59
C ARG A 134 8.49 3.11 -12.68
N TYR A 135 9.72 3.63 -12.65
CA TYR A 135 10.03 4.85 -11.89
C TYR A 135 9.24 6.05 -12.43
N GLU A 136 9.13 6.22 -13.72
CA GLU A 136 8.30 7.28 -14.35
C GLU A 136 6.84 7.19 -13.89
N GLN A 137 6.25 5.99 -13.87
CA GLN A 137 4.87 5.78 -13.41
C GLN A 137 4.67 6.14 -11.93
N VAL A 138 5.62 5.80 -11.07
CA VAL A 138 5.55 6.13 -9.65
C VAL A 138 5.82 7.62 -9.43
N ALA A 139 6.77 8.20 -10.14
CA ALA A 139 7.09 9.63 -10.07
C ALA A 139 5.89 10.53 -10.42
N GLN A 140 4.99 10.11 -11.31
CA GLN A 140 3.74 10.82 -11.58
C GLN A 140 2.84 10.97 -10.36
N ARG A 141 2.96 10.09 -9.36
CA ARG A 141 2.14 10.08 -8.13
C ARG A 141 2.83 10.72 -6.95
N ILE A 142 4.14 10.50 -6.82
CA ILE A 142 4.94 10.95 -5.67
C ILE A 142 6.20 11.73 -6.07
N GLY A 143 6.33 12.12 -7.35
CA GLY A 143 7.54 12.80 -7.83
C GLY A 143 7.88 14.03 -7.03
N GLY A 144 9.16 14.11 -6.61
CA GLY A 144 9.67 15.20 -5.80
C GLY A 144 9.36 15.09 -4.29
N LEU A 145 8.56 14.12 -3.84
CA LEU A 145 8.36 13.87 -2.42
C LEU A 145 9.59 13.19 -1.81
N THR A 146 9.89 13.57 -0.58
CA THR A 146 10.96 12.98 0.23
C THR A 146 10.39 12.53 1.57
N TRP A 147 11.16 11.76 2.34
CA TRP A 147 10.76 11.41 3.69
C TRP A 147 10.52 12.67 4.52
N ALA A 148 9.32 12.78 5.07
CA ALA A 148 8.99 13.78 6.07
C ALA A 148 9.49 13.33 7.46
N ASP A 149 9.58 14.26 8.42
CA ASP A 149 9.86 13.90 9.83
C ASP A 149 8.59 13.33 10.51
N ARG A 150 8.12 12.21 9.94
CA ARG A 150 6.96 11.44 10.40
C ARG A 150 7.27 9.96 10.35
N ASP A 151 6.63 9.18 11.20
CA ASP A 151 6.84 7.74 11.27
C ASP A 151 6.03 7.01 10.18
N LEU A 152 6.49 7.15 8.93
CA LEU A 152 5.98 6.38 7.79
C LEU A 152 6.87 5.15 7.59
N VAL A 153 6.24 3.98 7.60
CA VAL A 153 6.85 2.69 7.27
C VAL A 153 6.30 2.21 5.92
N VAL A 154 7.19 2.05 4.96
CA VAL A 154 6.88 1.47 3.63
C VAL A 154 7.43 0.05 3.58
N THR A 155 6.60 -0.91 3.18
CA THR A 155 6.93 -2.34 3.27
C THR A 155 7.29 -2.94 1.92
N ALA A 156 8.33 -3.77 1.86
CA ALA A 156 8.66 -4.59 0.70
C ALA A 156 9.22 -5.96 1.14
N VAL A 157 9.34 -6.90 0.21
CA VAL A 157 9.91 -8.22 0.46
C VAL A 157 11.22 -8.38 -0.32
N ASP A 158 12.31 -8.72 0.39
CA ASP A 158 13.61 -9.02 -0.21
C ASP A 158 13.54 -10.34 -1.00
N VAL A 159 13.94 -10.30 -2.26
CA VAL A 159 13.89 -11.44 -3.19
C VAL A 159 14.80 -12.60 -2.76
N ALA A 160 15.97 -12.28 -2.19
CA ALA A 160 16.96 -13.28 -1.81
C ALA A 160 16.56 -14.04 -0.55
N THR A 161 16.10 -13.31 0.47
CA THR A 161 15.73 -13.89 1.77
C THR A 161 14.25 -14.24 1.85
N GLY A 162 13.37 -13.53 1.14
CA GLY A 162 11.92 -13.62 1.24
C GLY A 162 11.37 -12.95 2.50
N GLU A 163 12.19 -12.22 3.22
CA GLU A 163 11.83 -11.54 4.46
C GLU A 163 11.29 -10.13 4.16
N LEU A 164 10.51 -9.62 5.10
CA LEU A 164 10.03 -8.25 5.08
C LEU A 164 11.20 -7.30 5.29
N THR A 165 11.17 -6.18 4.56
CA THR A 165 12.00 -5.01 4.81
C THR A 165 11.08 -3.81 5.02
N CYS A 166 11.30 -3.09 6.11
CA CYS A 166 10.60 -1.86 6.47
C CYS A 166 11.47 -0.66 6.09
N PHE A 167 11.07 0.10 5.08
CA PHE A 167 11.71 1.35 4.71
C PHE A 167 11.08 2.52 5.48
N GLY A 168 11.88 3.51 5.78
CA GLY A 168 11.43 4.72 6.47
C GLY A 168 12.57 5.36 7.26
N PRO A 169 12.40 6.59 7.77
CA PRO A 169 13.43 7.26 8.56
C PRO A 169 13.85 6.49 9.81
N ARG A 170 12.95 5.64 10.32
CA ARG A 170 13.18 4.77 11.49
C ARG A 170 13.12 3.28 11.14
N GLY A 171 13.18 2.94 9.84
CA GLY A 171 13.10 1.58 9.34
C GLY A 171 14.45 0.85 9.27
N ASP A 172 14.45 -0.33 8.63
CA ASP A 172 15.62 -1.19 8.46
C ASP A 172 16.70 -0.58 7.55
N ARG A 173 16.28 0.32 6.66
CA ARG A 173 17.11 0.93 5.64
C ARG A 173 16.84 2.45 5.53
N PRO A 174 17.25 3.26 6.54
CA PRO A 174 16.96 4.69 6.57
C PRO A 174 17.68 5.50 5.47
N GLU A 175 18.70 4.92 4.83
CA GLU A 175 19.44 5.54 3.72
C GLU A 175 18.69 5.48 2.38
N VAL A 176 17.66 4.64 2.26
CA VAL A 176 16.90 4.44 1.01
C VAL A 176 15.95 5.61 0.80
N SER A 177 15.89 6.13 -0.43
CA SER A 177 14.96 7.21 -0.79
C SER A 177 13.49 6.78 -0.67
N LEU A 178 12.58 7.75 -0.48
CA LEU A 178 11.15 7.48 -0.47
C LEU A 178 10.69 6.91 -1.84
N GLU A 179 11.25 7.43 -2.92
CA GLU A 179 10.93 6.97 -4.27
C GLU A 179 11.32 5.50 -4.49
N ASP A 180 12.54 5.10 -4.08
CA ASP A 180 12.98 3.70 -4.16
C ASP A 180 12.12 2.79 -3.30
N ALA A 181 11.82 3.21 -2.07
CA ALA A 181 11.00 2.46 -1.14
C ALA A 181 9.58 2.20 -1.70
N VAL A 182 8.94 3.24 -2.26
CA VAL A 182 7.59 3.12 -2.86
C VAL A 182 7.63 2.29 -4.13
N ASN A 183 8.66 2.45 -4.99
CA ASN A 183 8.84 1.59 -6.16
C ASN A 183 8.97 0.11 -5.76
N ALA A 184 9.78 -0.20 -4.74
CA ALA A 184 9.93 -1.54 -4.19
C ALA A 184 8.60 -2.10 -3.64
N SER A 185 7.89 -1.27 -2.85
CA SER A 185 6.60 -1.63 -2.24
C SER A 185 5.51 -1.92 -3.27
N CYS A 186 5.59 -1.32 -4.44
CA CYS A 186 4.63 -1.46 -5.54
C CYS A 186 5.09 -2.41 -6.65
N ALA A 187 6.18 -3.16 -6.45
CA ALA A 187 6.73 -4.10 -7.44
C ALA A 187 5.97 -5.44 -7.43
N VAL A 188 4.69 -5.42 -7.88
CA VAL A 188 3.82 -6.61 -7.93
C VAL A 188 4.48 -7.70 -8.78
N PRO A 189 4.76 -8.90 -8.22
CA PRO A 189 5.52 -9.95 -8.90
C PRO A 189 4.92 -10.37 -10.25
N CYS A 190 5.75 -10.43 -11.27
CA CYS A 190 5.40 -10.79 -12.65
C CYS A 190 4.45 -9.79 -13.37
N VAL A 191 4.07 -8.70 -12.72
CA VAL A 191 3.33 -7.56 -13.29
C VAL A 191 4.28 -6.40 -13.50
N TYR A 192 5.06 -6.07 -12.47
CA TYR A 192 6.10 -5.04 -12.51
C TYR A 192 7.48 -5.64 -12.25
N PRO A 193 8.56 -4.97 -12.67
CA PRO A 193 9.91 -5.44 -12.43
C PRO A 193 10.23 -5.40 -10.93
N PRO A 194 10.98 -6.39 -10.39
CA PRO A 194 11.61 -6.25 -9.08
C PRO A 194 12.59 -5.07 -9.07
N ILE A 195 12.65 -4.35 -7.97
CA ILE A 195 13.43 -3.12 -7.84
C ILE A 195 14.76 -3.40 -7.15
N PRO A 196 15.90 -3.24 -7.83
CA PRO A 196 17.20 -3.26 -7.19
C PRO A 196 17.47 -1.93 -6.49
N ILE A 197 17.89 -1.97 -5.25
CA ILE A 197 18.23 -0.81 -4.42
C ILE A 197 19.65 -0.99 -3.87
N ASP A 198 20.52 -0.04 -4.17
CA ASP A 198 21.86 0.01 -3.62
C ASP A 198 21.84 0.48 -2.15
N GLY A 199 22.81 0.04 -1.39
CA GLY A 199 22.95 0.44 -0.01
C GLY A 199 24.31 0.04 0.56
N LEU A 200 24.53 0.36 1.83
CA LEU A 200 25.81 0.15 2.51
C LEU A 200 26.28 -1.32 2.50
N ALA A 201 25.34 -2.26 2.44
CA ALA A 201 25.61 -3.71 2.41
C ALA A 201 25.55 -4.31 0.99
N GLY A 202 25.58 -3.48 -0.06
CA GLY A 202 25.45 -3.88 -1.47
C GLY A 202 24.01 -3.77 -1.99
N THR A 203 23.84 -4.15 -3.26
CA THR A 203 22.53 -4.11 -3.95
C THR A 203 21.62 -5.25 -3.45
N ARG A 204 20.40 -4.90 -3.05
CA ARG A 204 19.33 -5.86 -2.76
C ARG A 204 18.15 -5.62 -3.70
N THR A 205 17.43 -6.67 -4.03
CA THR A 205 16.29 -6.61 -4.95
C THR A 205 14.99 -6.90 -4.21
N TYR A 206 13.97 -6.10 -4.45
CA TYR A 206 12.72 -6.13 -3.71
C TYR A 206 11.52 -6.36 -4.62
N ILE A 207 10.49 -6.95 -4.04
CA ILE A 207 9.14 -7.09 -4.59
C ILE A 207 8.12 -6.54 -3.59
N ASP A 208 6.89 -6.38 -4.05
CA ASP A 208 5.76 -5.82 -3.31
C ASP A 208 5.60 -6.41 -1.90
N GLY A 209 5.41 -5.56 -0.91
CA GLY A 209 5.18 -5.93 0.49
C GLY A 209 3.91 -6.77 0.71
N GLY A 210 2.94 -6.64 -0.20
CA GLY A 210 1.72 -7.45 -0.23
C GLY A 210 1.95 -8.94 -0.43
N VAL A 211 3.16 -9.35 -0.85
CA VAL A 211 3.58 -10.76 -0.91
C VAL A 211 3.62 -11.40 0.48
N ARG A 212 3.95 -10.64 1.52
CA ARG A 212 3.91 -11.10 2.90
C ARG A 212 2.53 -10.91 3.53
N SER A 213 1.97 -9.74 3.37
CA SER A 213 0.66 -9.36 3.91
C SER A 213 0.11 -8.16 3.15
N GLY A 214 -1.17 -8.18 2.80
CA GLY A 214 -1.83 -7.04 2.12
C GLY A 214 -1.82 -5.75 2.93
N SER A 215 -1.66 -5.83 4.24
CA SER A 215 -1.69 -4.69 5.16
C SER A 215 -0.42 -4.51 6.00
N ASN A 216 0.28 -5.60 6.35
CA ASN A 216 1.39 -5.62 7.32
C ASN A 216 1.04 -4.89 8.64
N ALA A 217 -0.21 -5.08 9.10
CA ALA A 217 -0.77 -4.38 10.26
C ALA A 217 -0.10 -4.79 11.59
N ASP A 218 0.60 -5.92 11.63
CA ASP A 218 1.41 -6.34 12.78
C ASP A 218 2.60 -5.40 13.09
N LEU A 219 2.96 -4.52 12.15
CA LEU A 219 3.94 -3.45 12.36
C LEU A 219 3.42 -2.29 13.25
N MET A 220 2.15 -2.36 13.68
CA MET A 220 1.54 -1.42 14.63
C MET A 220 1.84 -1.77 16.09
N GLU A 221 2.78 -2.67 16.35
CA GLU A 221 3.25 -2.94 17.70
C GLU A 221 3.67 -1.63 18.41
N GLY A 222 3.17 -1.42 19.62
CA GLY A 222 3.39 -0.21 20.42
C GLY A 222 2.37 0.91 20.20
N CYS A 223 1.49 0.83 19.20
CA CYS A 223 0.31 1.69 19.11
C CYS A 223 -0.78 1.20 20.08
N SER A 224 -1.57 2.12 20.61
CA SER A 224 -2.71 1.78 21.48
C SER A 224 -4.02 1.68 20.71
N ARG A 225 -4.16 2.46 19.64
CA ARG A 225 -5.35 2.52 18.79
C ARG A 225 -4.93 2.51 17.32
N VAL A 226 -5.60 1.72 16.50
CA VAL A 226 -5.24 1.56 15.09
C VAL A 226 -6.49 1.58 14.22
N VAL A 227 -6.47 2.42 13.19
CA VAL A 227 -7.40 2.32 12.07
C VAL A 227 -6.66 1.69 10.89
N ALA A 228 -7.21 0.61 10.34
CA ALA A 228 -6.67 -0.05 9.16
C ALA A 228 -7.64 0.13 7.98
N ILE A 229 -7.19 0.82 6.93
CA ILE A 229 -7.91 1.01 5.67
C ILE A 229 -7.31 0.02 4.67
N THR A 230 -8.07 -0.99 4.27
CA THR A 230 -7.55 -2.10 3.49
C THR A 230 -8.44 -2.42 2.29
N PRO A 231 -8.06 -1.97 1.07
CA PRO A 231 -8.83 -2.26 -0.16
C PRO A 231 -9.02 -3.76 -0.43
N ALA A 232 -8.13 -4.60 0.10
CA ALA A 232 -8.18 -6.05 -0.08
C ALA A 232 -7.73 -6.78 1.20
N ASP A 233 -8.63 -6.89 2.19
CA ASP A 233 -8.34 -7.60 3.44
C ASP A 233 -8.77 -9.08 3.34
N ARG A 234 -7.93 -9.90 2.72
CA ARG A 234 -8.20 -11.33 2.52
C ARG A 234 -7.10 -12.19 3.12
N SER A 235 -7.51 -13.22 3.85
CA SER A 235 -6.61 -14.29 4.25
C SER A 235 -6.38 -15.25 3.07
N VAL A 236 -5.12 -15.40 2.65
CA VAL A 236 -4.74 -16.35 1.58
C VAL A 236 -3.61 -17.24 2.08
N GLY A 237 -3.92 -18.48 2.34
CA GLY A 237 -2.98 -19.44 2.91
C GLY A 237 -2.50 -18.99 4.30
N PRO A 238 -1.19 -18.79 4.52
CA PRO A 238 -0.65 -18.37 5.81
C PRO A 238 -0.77 -16.86 6.09
N MET A 239 -1.23 -16.07 5.10
CA MET A 239 -1.40 -14.63 5.25
C MET A 239 -2.62 -14.34 6.13
N ARG A 240 -2.42 -13.50 7.15
CA ARG A 240 -3.48 -13.05 8.05
C ARG A 240 -4.11 -11.77 7.55
N THR A 241 -5.40 -11.57 7.82
CA THR A 241 -6.08 -10.28 7.62
C THR A 241 -5.53 -9.21 8.57
N ALA A 242 -5.79 -7.93 8.27
CA ALA A 242 -5.43 -6.82 9.17
C ALA A 242 -6.03 -7.01 10.56
N GLY A 243 -7.32 -7.36 10.64
CA GLY A 243 -8.00 -7.60 11.91
C GLY A 243 -7.36 -8.75 12.72
N GLN A 244 -6.96 -9.85 12.06
CA GLN A 244 -6.27 -10.95 12.75
C GLN A 244 -4.89 -10.56 13.27
N GLN A 245 -4.18 -9.68 12.54
CA GLN A 245 -2.87 -9.18 12.95
C GLN A 245 -3.00 -8.23 14.14
N LEU A 246 -3.92 -7.27 14.08
CA LEU A 246 -4.15 -6.29 15.14
C LEU A 246 -4.72 -6.94 16.41
N ALA A 247 -5.65 -7.87 16.27
CA ALA A 247 -6.16 -8.64 17.39
C ALA A 247 -5.05 -9.44 18.12
N ALA A 248 -4.07 -9.96 17.36
CA ALA A 248 -2.92 -10.65 17.96
C ALA A 248 -1.98 -9.72 18.75
N LEU A 249 -1.95 -8.42 18.41
CA LEU A 249 -1.23 -7.40 19.18
C LEU A 249 -1.99 -6.95 20.44
N GLY A 250 -3.30 -7.21 20.50
CA GLY A 250 -4.15 -6.77 21.61
C GLY A 250 -4.42 -5.26 21.63
N VAL A 251 -4.31 -4.59 20.47
CA VAL A 251 -4.57 -3.15 20.33
C VAL A 251 -6.04 -2.88 20.01
N ASP A 252 -6.56 -1.74 20.46
CA ASP A 252 -7.88 -1.29 20.05
C ASP A 252 -7.85 -0.93 18.56
N HIS A 253 -8.73 -1.51 17.76
CA HIS A 253 -8.65 -1.32 16.32
C HIS A 253 -9.98 -1.35 15.60
N LEU A 254 -10.02 -0.66 14.44
CA LEU A 254 -11.07 -0.72 13.45
C LEU A 254 -10.46 -1.08 12.09
N VAL A 255 -11.07 -2.01 11.37
CA VAL A 255 -10.67 -2.36 10.00
C VAL A 255 -11.77 -1.94 9.05
N ILE A 256 -11.43 -1.05 8.12
CA ILE A 256 -12.33 -0.55 7.08
C ILE A 256 -11.95 -1.24 5.76
N THR A 257 -12.93 -1.90 5.18
CA THR A 257 -12.83 -2.52 3.84
C THR A 257 -13.86 -1.90 2.91
N PRO A 258 -13.69 -1.99 1.59
CA PRO A 258 -14.69 -1.52 0.66
C PRO A 258 -16.07 -2.12 0.93
N ASP A 259 -17.08 -1.28 1.06
CA ASP A 259 -18.49 -1.67 1.07
C ASP A 259 -18.92 -2.21 -0.30
N GLU A 260 -20.19 -2.57 -0.46
CA GLU A 260 -20.71 -3.13 -1.71
C GLU A 260 -20.55 -2.16 -2.89
N ALA A 261 -20.87 -0.85 -2.70
CA ALA A 261 -20.74 0.16 -3.73
C ALA A 261 -19.27 0.42 -4.09
N SER A 262 -18.38 0.46 -3.09
CA SER A 262 -16.94 0.59 -3.29
C SER A 262 -16.35 -0.64 -4.00
N THR A 263 -16.80 -1.83 -3.64
CA THR A 263 -16.38 -3.08 -4.30
C THR A 263 -16.80 -3.12 -5.77
N GLU A 264 -18.00 -2.65 -6.08
CA GLU A 264 -18.48 -2.52 -7.48
C GLU A 264 -17.63 -1.48 -8.24
N ALA A 265 -17.38 -0.34 -7.66
CA ALA A 265 -16.57 0.74 -8.26
C ALA A 265 -15.12 0.33 -8.52
N ILE A 266 -14.49 -0.38 -7.59
CA ILE A 266 -13.13 -0.93 -7.72
C ILE A 266 -13.08 -1.98 -8.84
N GLY A 267 -14.10 -2.80 -8.95
CA GLY A 267 -14.21 -3.81 -9.98
C GLY A 267 -13.21 -4.97 -9.80
N LYS A 268 -13.07 -5.77 -10.88
CA LYS A 268 -12.23 -6.98 -10.85
C LYS A 268 -10.73 -6.72 -11.12
N ASN A 269 -10.42 -5.63 -11.83
CA ASN A 269 -9.05 -5.27 -12.17
C ASN A 269 -8.62 -4.02 -11.37
N VAL A 270 -7.99 -4.24 -10.25
CA VAL A 270 -7.49 -3.15 -9.37
C VAL A 270 -6.41 -2.25 -10.03
N LEU A 271 -5.92 -2.63 -11.20
CA LEU A 271 -4.94 -1.86 -11.99
C LEU A 271 -5.59 -1.11 -13.15
N ASP A 272 -6.92 -1.09 -13.25
CA ASP A 272 -7.63 -0.38 -14.31
C ASP A 272 -7.71 1.13 -14.02
N PRO A 273 -7.03 1.98 -14.81
CA PRO A 273 -7.09 3.42 -14.62
C PRO A 273 -8.50 4.01 -14.80
N ALA A 274 -9.36 3.37 -15.60
CA ALA A 274 -10.73 3.83 -15.80
C ALA A 274 -11.61 3.68 -14.54
N ALA A 275 -11.29 2.71 -13.69
CA ALA A 275 -11.98 2.50 -12.42
C ALA A 275 -11.50 3.44 -11.30
N ARG A 276 -10.43 4.23 -11.50
CA ARG A 276 -9.88 5.16 -10.51
C ARG A 276 -10.90 6.22 -10.06
N PRO A 277 -11.51 7.05 -10.96
CA PRO A 277 -12.46 8.07 -10.52
C PRO A 277 -13.70 7.51 -9.81
N PRO A 278 -14.35 6.41 -10.27
CA PRO A 278 -15.46 5.83 -9.54
C PRO A 278 -15.03 5.28 -8.16
N SER A 279 -13.85 4.66 -8.05
CA SER A 279 -13.32 4.19 -6.76
C SER A 279 -13.10 5.33 -5.75
N ALA A 280 -12.56 6.46 -6.20
CA ALA A 280 -12.38 7.64 -5.35
C ALA A 280 -13.72 8.18 -4.82
N ARG A 281 -14.73 8.30 -5.69
CA ARG A 281 -16.06 8.75 -5.27
C ARG A 281 -16.73 7.78 -4.29
N ALA A 282 -16.57 6.48 -4.52
CA ALA A 282 -17.12 5.46 -3.64
C ALA A 282 -16.46 5.50 -2.25
N GLY A 283 -15.13 5.63 -2.17
CA GLY A 283 -14.41 5.80 -0.90
C GLY A 283 -14.86 7.05 -0.15
N TYR A 284 -14.99 8.18 -0.85
CA TYR A 284 -15.52 9.41 -0.27
C TYR A 284 -16.94 9.24 0.30
N ALA A 285 -17.82 8.60 -0.46
CA ALA A 285 -19.19 8.35 -0.01
C ALA A 285 -19.27 7.39 1.19
N GLN A 286 -18.42 6.35 1.20
CA GLN A 286 -18.34 5.37 2.30
C GLN A 286 -17.93 6.04 3.62
N ALA A 287 -17.13 7.11 3.59
CA ALA A 287 -16.66 7.81 4.79
C ALA A 287 -17.79 8.17 5.76
N ALA A 288 -18.96 8.55 5.24
CA ALA A 288 -20.11 8.94 6.06
C ALA A 288 -20.61 7.82 7.00
N ALA A 289 -20.45 6.55 6.58
CA ALA A 289 -20.86 5.40 7.41
C ALA A 289 -19.82 5.06 8.49
N GLU A 290 -18.56 5.46 8.31
CA GLU A 290 -17.44 5.10 9.17
C GLU A 290 -17.13 6.16 10.25
N VAL A 291 -17.58 7.41 10.05
CA VAL A 291 -17.21 8.59 10.86
C VAL A 291 -17.39 8.36 12.35
N GLU A 292 -18.57 7.90 12.78
CA GLU A 292 -18.86 7.78 14.22
C GLU A 292 -18.00 6.70 14.89
N LEU A 293 -17.84 5.54 14.22
CA LEU A 293 -17.03 4.45 14.74
C LEU A 293 -15.55 4.84 14.88
N ILE A 294 -15.05 5.59 13.86
CA ILE A 294 -13.66 6.03 13.89
C ILE A 294 -13.47 7.13 14.93
N ARG A 295 -14.43 8.08 15.05
CA ARG A 295 -14.35 9.16 16.04
C ARG A 295 -14.25 8.60 17.45
N ASP A 296 -15.05 7.58 17.79
CA ASP A 296 -15.02 6.93 19.10
C ASP A 296 -13.68 6.28 19.41
N LEU A 297 -13.05 5.67 18.40
CA LEU A 297 -11.73 5.06 18.53
C LEU A 297 -10.60 6.10 18.54
N TRP A 298 -10.73 7.17 17.73
CA TRP A 298 -9.64 8.12 17.46
C TRP A 298 -9.51 9.26 18.47
N SER A 299 -10.56 9.46 19.30
CA SER A 299 -10.64 10.55 20.31
C SER A 299 -9.65 10.42 21.45
#